data_45cba914fee8e930fd94f8ae4035a72e
#
_entry.id   45cba914fee8e930fd94f8ae4035a72e
#
_cell.length_a   1.000
_cell.length_b   1.000
_cell.length_c   1.000
_cell.angle_alpha   90.00
_cell.angle_beta   90.00
_cell.angle_gamma   90.00
#
_symmetry.space_group_name_H-M   'P 1'
#
loop_
_entity.id
_entity.type
_entity.pdbx_description
1 polymer ?
#
loop_
_entity_poly.entity_id
_entity_poly.type
_entity_poly.pdbx_seq_one_letter_code
_entity_poly.pdbx_strand_id
1 'polypeptide(L)'
;MTRPPVNTHPLLTTDRPDAALGYGPQGLASSFAGLAASLGVDLPGVPVRDLPRAHGVVSVLVDGLGWSLVQRYAGHAPFLRSLLQDTTHSVPAVCGFPSTTAVSLATHATGLAPAVHGHVGYAVRDPHSSVVFNHLSWKDGPDPLTWQAQPTLFGRLADAGVRVVRVGQKKFATSALTRAAQRGGSYLPADGLASWTAAGIDLARRASAGEPTAAYLYWPVLDQIGHAQGPGSLDWVGALEQLDAALRELVEGLPAGVHFSLTADHGMLGIEPDGALRTDDPRHADLTDGVAAVAGDPRCRFLYLPRQDESPEGRQQEADPHRVADVVSAWQESVDTHAREAGLPGPGATVVSRAEAVENGWFGAGTTPENLSRIGDVLVVGTDATFLAFVPGPDSTGQMSLKGWHGGLHAEELLVPDLFVPAR
;
A
#
# COMPACT_ATOMS: atom_id res chain seq x y z
N MET A 1 32.11 11.96 -6.59
CA MET A 1 31.21 12.49 -5.55
C MET A 1 30.20 11.39 -5.28
N THR A 2 30.22 10.78 -4.11
CA THR A 2 29.27 9.74 -3.68
C THR A 2 27.90 10.38 -3.58
N ARG A 3 26.96 9.84 -4.31
CA ARG A 3 25.55 10.23 -4.32
C ARG A 3 24.96 10.09 -2.92
N PRO A 4 24.14 11.03 -2.42
CA PRO A 4 23.38 10.75 -1.20
C PRO A 4 22.46 9.54 -1.46
N PRO A 5 22.27 8.65 -0.47
CA PRO A 5 21.36 7.53 -0.63
C PRO A 5 19.96 8.04 -0.95
N VAL A 6 19.27 7.35 -1.84
CA VAL A 6 17.97 7.70 -2.42
C VAL A 6 16.86 7.89 -1.36
N ASN A 7 17.07 7.40 -0.15
CA ASN A 7 16.17 7.55 1.00
C ASN A 7 16.95 8.03 2.22
N THR A 8 16.89 9.33 2.50
CA THR A 8 17.56 9.94 3.66
C THR A 8 16.71 9.93 4.94
N HIS A 9 15.48 9.41 4.88
CA HIS A 9 14.63 9.36 6.07
C HIS A 9 15.09 8.25 7.02
N PRO A 10 15.25 8.52 8.35
CA PRO A 10 15.77 7.53 9.32
C PRO A 10 14.98 6.21 9.37
N LEU A 11 13.68 6.22 9.06
CA LEU A 11 12.84 5.02 9.02
C LEU A 11 13.10 4.13 7.80
N LEU A 12 13.83 4.61 6.80
CA LEU A 12 14.14 3.89 5.55
C LEU A 12 15.60 3.44 5.50
N THR A 13 16.35 3.49 6.59
CA THR A 13 17.75 3.07 6.67
C THR A 13 17.88 1.58 6.99
N THR A 14 18.88 0.94 6.41
CA THR A 14 18.97 -0.49 6.10
C THR A 14 19.48 -1.43 7.19
N ASP A 15 19.66 -0.99 8.44
CA ASP A 15 20.19 -1.87 9.49
C ASP A 15 19.20 -2.97 9.95
N ARG A 16 17.93 -2.85 9.56
CA ARG A 16 16.87 -3.86 9.74
C ARG A 16 15.88 -3.77 8.59
N PRO A 17 16.03 -4.53 7.52
CA PRO A 17 15.17 -4.46 6.32
C PRO A 17 13.67 -4.55 6.63
N ASP A 18 13.26 -5.48 7.49
CA ASP A 18 11.84 -5.69 7.83
C ASP A 18 11.23 -4.49 8.59
N ALA A 19 12.00 -3.84 9.45
CA ALA A 19 11.57 -2.64 10.15
C ALA A 19 11.56 -1.42 9.23
N ALA A 20 12.51 -1.35 8.30
CA ALA A 20 12.64 -0.24 7.36
C ALA A 20 11.47 -0.14 6.36
N LEU A 21 10.75 -1.25 6.09
CA LEU A 21 9.63 -1.26 5.13
C LEU A 21 8.25 -1.47 5.80
N GLY A 22 8.11 -1.16 7.08
CA GLY A 22 6.78 -1.06 7.70
C GLY A 22 6.21 -2.37 8.24
N TYR A 23 7.00 -3.44 8.33
CA TYR A 23 6.55 -4.73 8.86
C TYR A 23 6.86 -4.94 10.35
N GLY A 24 7.46 -3.94 10.98
CA GLY A 24 7.76 -3.89 12.41
C GLY A 24 6.80 -3.01 13.21
N PRO A 25 7.11 -2.76 14.51
CA PRO A 25 6.22 -2.01 15.41
C PRO A 25 5.94 -0.55 15.02
N GLN A 26 6.74 0.04 14.13
CA GLN A 26 6.61 1.42 13.67
C GLN A 26 6.08 1.53 12.22
N GLY A 27 5.48 0.45 11.71
CA GLY A 27 4.96 0.41 10.36
C GLY A 27 3.46 0.19 10.30
N LEU A 28 2.94 0.22 9.09
CA LEU A 28 1.52 0.03 8.82
C LEU A 28 0.97 -1.31 9.35
N ALA A 29 1.81 -2.37 9.37
CA ALA A 29 1.43 -3.67 9.90
C ALA A 29 1.01 -3.62 11.39
N SER A 30 1.62 -2.73 12.19
CA SER A 30 1.32 -2.58 13.61
C SER A 30 0.25 -1.53 13.93
N SER A 31 -0.11 -0.68 12.98
CA SER A 31 -1.01 0.45 13.21
C SER A 31 -2.38 -0.02 13.71
N PHE A 32 -3.10 -0.85 12.97
CA PHE A 32 -4.38 -1.39 13.42
C PHE A 32 -4.24 -2.49 14.48
N ALA A 33 -3.14 -3.24 14.46
CA ALA A 33 -2.87 -4.29 15.45
C ALA A 33 -2.76 -3.72 16.88
N GLY A 34 -2.12 -2.56 17.06
CA GLY A 34 -2.08 -1.86 18.34
C GLY A 34 -3.46 -1.45 18.84
N LEU A 35 -4.31 -0.94 17.96
CA LEU A 35 -5.71 -0.60 18.29
C LEU A 35 -6.50 -1.85 18.66
N ALA A 36 -6.37 -2.93 17.93
CA ALA A 36 -7.03 -4.19 18.23
C ALA A 36 -6.61 -4.77 19.58
N ALA A 37 -5.32 -4.71 19.90
CA ALA A 37 -4.80 -5.15 21.21
C ALA A 37 -5.31 -4.27 22.35
N SER A 38 -5.51 -2.96 22.14
CA SER A 38 -6.06 -2.05 23.16
C SER A 38 -7.48 -2.43 23.59
N LEU A 39 -8.24 -3.14 22.74
CA LEU A 39 -9.56 -3.71 23.06
C LEU A 39 -9.46 -5.03 23.86
N GLY A 40 -8.24 -5.52 24.14
CA GLY A 40 -8.01 -6.71 24.94
C GLY A 40 -7.91 -8.01 24.18
N VAL A 41 -7.80 -7.95 22.88
CA VAL A 41 -7.63 -9.12 22.02
C VAL A 41 -6.15 -9.48 21.91
N ASP A 42 -5.83 -10.75 22.15
CA ASP A 42 -4.48 -11.28 21.94
C ASP A 42 -4.23 -11.55 20.46
N LEU A 43 -3.08 -11.09 19.96
CA LEU A 43 -2.73 -11.15 18.55
C LEU A 43 -1.37 -11.85 18.35
N PRO A 44 -1.27 -13.15 18.60
CA PRO A 44 -0.02 -13.87 18.45
C PRO A 44 0.49 -13.80 17.00
N GLY A 45 1.82 -13.59 16.88
CA GLY A 45 2.49 -13.54 15.57
C GLY A 45 2.32 -12.24 14.77
N VAL A 46 1.73 -11.19 15.38
CA VAL A 46 1.54 -9.89 14.78
C VAL A 46 2.36 -8.84 15.55
N PRO A 47 3.08 -7.92 14.90
CA PRO A 47 3.73 -6.82 15.59
C PRO A 47 2.67 -5.91 16.19
N VAL A 48 2.71 -5.67 17.48
CA VAL A 48 1.74 -4.86 18.22
C VAL A 48 2.44 -3.68 18.85
N ARG A 49 1.90 -2.49 18.66
CA ARG A 49 2.28 -1.30 19.41
C ARG A 49 1.52 -1.29 20.74
N ASP A 50 2.22 -1.02 21.83
CA ASP A 50 1.58 -0.90 23.15
C ASP A 50 0.77 0.40 23.23
N LEU A 51 -0.54 0.24 23.41
CA LEU A 51 -1.50 1.33 23.55
C LEU A 51 -2.32 1.12 24.84
N PRO A 52 -2.76 2.20 25.50
CA PRO A 52 -3.67 2.10 26.64
C PRO A 52 -4.95 1.31 26.30
N ARG A 53 -5.57 0.73 27.30
CA ARG A 53 -6.87 0.05 27.13
C ARG A 53 -7.95 1.02 26.71
N ALA A 54 -8.83 0.58 25.82
CA ALA A 54 -9.99 1.34 25.35
C ALA A 54 -11.25 0.47 25.32
N HIS A 55 -12.41 1.10 25.32
CA HIS A 55 -13.71 0.45 25.11
C HIS A 55 -14.04 0.33 23.63
N GLY A 56 -13.48 1.24 22.82
CA GLY A 56 -13.65 1.25 21.39
C GLY A 56 -12.51 1.92 20.64
N VAL A 57 -12.45 1.66 19.35
CA VAL A 57 -11.48 2.30 18.44
C VAL A 57 -12.19 2.78 17.18
N VAL A 58 -11.80 3.96 16.71
CA VAL A 58 -12.14 4.49 15.39
C VAL A 58 -10.84 4.64 14.62
N SER A 59 -10.61 3.74 13.67
CA SER A 59 -9.44 3.74 12.80
C SER A 59 -9.81 4.28 11.44
N VAL A 60 -9.18 5.35 11.01
CA VAL A 60 -9.36 5.97 9.69
C VAL A 60 -8.18 5.64 8.82
N LEU A 61 -8.45 5.18 7.59
CA LEU A 61 -7.45 5.05 6.54
C LEU A 61 -7.87 5.90 5.34
N VAL A 62 -7.01 6.85 4.99
CA VAL A 62 -7.21 7.76 3.86
C VAL A 62 -6.25 7.37 2.73
N ASP A 63 -6.82 6.91 1.62
CA ASP A 63 -6.06 6.47 0.45
C ASP A 63 -5.22 7.60 -0.16
N GLY A 64 -3.93 7.32 -0.39
CA GLY A 64 -3.01 8.24 -1.02
C GLY A 64 -2.57 9.45 -0.17
N LEU A 65 -2.90 9.48 1.13
CA LEU A 65 -2.53 10.58 2.02
C LEU A 65 -1.12 10.37 2.59
N GLY A 66 -0.09 10.64 1.79
CA GLY A 66 1.30 10.54 2.23
C GLY A 66 1.68 11.53 3.33
N TRP A 67 2.64 11.14 4.18
CA TRP A 67 3.18 11.99 5.25
C TRP A 67 3.66 13.35 4.73
N SER A 68 4.42 13.36 3.62
CA SER A 68 4.92 14.59 3.00
C SER A 68 3.80 15.48 2.48
N LEU A 69 2.70 14.89 1.98
CA LEU A 69 1.54 15.64 1.51
C LEU A 69 0.81 16.32 2.66
N VAL A 70 0.58 15.62 3.79
CA VAL A 70 -0.03 16.23 4.98
C VAL A 70 0.79 17.41 5.47
N GLN A 71 2.12 17.28 5.53
CA GLN A 71 3.01 18.36 5.95
C GLN A 71 3.00 19.54 4.98
N ARG A 72 3.11 19.26 3.66
CA ARG A 72 3.16 20.27 2.61
C ARG A 72 1.89 21.11 2.55
N TYR A 73 0.75 20.48 2.73
CA TYR A 73 -0.58 21.11 2.67
C TYR A 73 -1.21 21.37 4.04
N ALA A 74 -0.43 21.35 5.12
CA ALA A 74 -0.90 21.63 6.49
C ALA A 74 -1.59 22.99 6.67
N GLY A 75 -1.30 23.95 5.78
CA GLY A 75 -2.00 25.26 5.73
C GLY A 75 -3.49 25.13 5.37
N HIS A 76 -3.85 24.13 4.59
CA HIS A 76 -5.21 23.83 4.15
C HIS A 76 -5.95 22.81 5.05
N ALA A 77 -5.25 22.23 6.02
CA ALA A 77 -5.76 21.19 6.91
C ALA A 77 -5.45 21.55 8.38
N PRO A 78 -6.15 22.54 8.96
CA PRO A 78 -5.84 23.06 10.30
C PRO A 78 -6.03 22.02 11.40
N PHE A 79 -6.96 21.09 11.28
CA PHE A 79 -7.13 20.00 12.24
C PHE A 79 -5.98 18.99 12.15
N LEU A 80 -5.66 18.50 10.97
CA LEU A 80 -4.51 17.60 10.77
C LEU A 80 -3.21 18.27 11.23
N ARG A 81 -3.03 19.57 10.91
CA ARG A 81 -1.89 20.34 11.41
C ARG A 81 -1.82 20.36 12.94
N SER A 82 -2.96 20.46 13.63
CA SER A 82 -2.98 20.43 15.09
C SER A 82 -2.54 19.07 15.64
N LEU A 83 -2.93 17.98 14.98
CA LEU A 83 -2.48 16.63 15.34
C LEU A 83 -0.98 16.47 15.13
N LEU A 84 -0.42 16.99 14.02
CA LEU A 84 1.02 16.92 13.73
C LEU A 84 1.91 17.64 14.77
N GLN A 85 1.35 18.55 15.58
CA GLN A 85 2.06 19.22 16.66
C GLN A 85 2.31 18.31 17.87
N ASP A 86 1.52 17.26 18.04
CA ASP A 86 1.74 16.23 19.07
C ASP A 86 2.70 15.16 18.57
N THR A 87 4.00 15.44 18.67
CA THR A 87 5.06 14.53 18.21
C THR A 87 5.17 13.23 19.01
N THR A 88 4.44 13.09 20.10
CA THR A 88 4.36 11.84 20.87
C THR A 88 3.42 10.84 20.23
N HIS A 89 2.32 11.34 19.64
CA HIS A 89 1.24 10.53 19.10
C HIS A 89 1.10 10.67 17.56
N SER A 90 1.93 11.49 16.94
CA SER A 90 1.89 11.76 15.49
C SER A 90 3.27 11.60 14.90
N VAL A 91 3.48 10.46 14.27
CA VAL A 91 4.76 10.07 13.66
C VAL A 91 4.55 9.59 12.23
N PRO A 92 5.56 9.64 11.37
CA PRO A 92 5.51 8.92 10.12
C PRO A 92 5.62 7.41 10.37
N ALA A 93 4.88 6.62 9.60
CA ALA A 93 5.02 5.18 9.49
C ALA A 93 5.39 4.80 8.05
N VAL A 94 5.92 3.59 7.85
CA VAL A 94 6.19 3.05 6.52
C VAL A 94 5.07 2.10 6.12
N CYS A 95 4.52 2.27 4.91
CA CYS A 95 3.37 1.48 4.47
C CYS A 95 3.71 0.07 4.00
N GLY A 96 4.96 -0.17 3.57
CA GLY A 96 5.40 -1.41 2.97
C GLY A 96 5.67 -1.29 1.47
N PHE A 97 6.12 -2.38 0.85
CA PHE A 97 6.49 -2.44 -0.57
C PHE A 97 5.78 -3.61 -1.29
N PRO A 98 5.33 -3.40 -2.52
CA PRO A 98 5.18 -2.12 -3.22
C PRO A 98 4.19 -1.18 -2.52
N SER A 99 4.41 0.15 -2.61
CA SER A 99 3.57 1.17 -1.99
C SER A 99 2.25 1.35 -2.76
N THR A 100 1.37 0.36 -2.68
CA THR A 100 0.11 0.29 -3.45
C THR A 100 -1.05 -0.19 -2.56
N THR A 101 -2.25 0.32 -2.83
CA THR A 101 -3.48 0.06 -2.07
C THR A 101 -3.68 -1.41 -1.73
N ALA A 102 -3.56 -2.32 -2.71
CA ALA A 102 -3.84 -3.74 -2.49
C ALA A 102 -2.89 -4.38 -1.47
N VAL A 103 -1.61 -4.03 -1.51
CA VAL A 103 -0.58 -4.52 -0.58
C VAL A 103 -0.79 -3.93 0.80
N SER A 104 -0.94 -2.61 0.87
CA SER A 104 -1.06 -1.87 2.13
C SER A 104 -2.34 -2.17 2.89
N LEU A 105 -3.48 -2.30 2.20
CA LEU A 105 -4.74 -2.70 2.86
C LEU A 105 -4.66 -4.11 3.43
N ALA A 106 -3.99 -5.06 2.75
CA ALA A 106 -3.77 -6.40 3.28
C ALA A 106 -2.81 -6.37 4.47
N THR A 107 -1.71 -5.62 4.38
CA THR A 107 -0.76 -5.42 5.49
C THR A 107 -1.44 -4.83 6.72
N HIS A 108 -2.22 -3.76 6.56
CA HIS A 108 -2.95 -3.10 7.65
C HIS A 108 -3.99 -4.02 8.29
N ALA A 109 -4.75 -4.75 7.47
CA ALA A 109 -5.86 -5.56 7.96
C ALA A 109 -5.44 -6.96 8.48
N THR A 110 -4.24 -7.44 8.17
CA THR A 110 -3.71 -8.71 8.70
C THR A 110 -2.65 -8.53 9.77
N GLY A 111 -1.96 -7.38 9.77
CA GLY A 111 -0.76 -7.15 10.57
C GLY A 111 0.45 -7.93 10.06
N LEU A 112 0.43 -8.43 8.83
CA LEU A 112 1.45 -9.31 8.25
C LEU A 112 2.13 -8.65 7.06
N ALA A 113 3.32 -9.14 6.72
CA ALA A 113 4.07 -8.70 5.55
C ALA A 113 3.51 -9.29 4.23
N PRO A 114 3.76 -8.66 3.07
CA PRO A 114 3.35 -9.15 1.75
C PRO A 114 3.77 -10.59 1.45
N ALA A 115 4.98 -10.97 1.86
CA ALA A 115 5.50 -12.33 1.76
C ALA A 115 4.57 -13.38 2.42
N VAL A 116 3.84 -12.99 3.46
CA VAL A 116 2.97 -13.87 4.24
C VAL A 116 1.51 -13.80 3.75
N HIS A 117 0.96 -12.60 3.54
CA HIS A 117 -0.45 -12.46 3.12
C HIS A 117 -0.65 -12.60 1.60
N GLY A 118 0.42 -12.59 0.79
CA GLY A 118 0.38 -12.92 -0.63
C GLY A 118 -0.13 -11.82 -1.58
N HIS A 119 -0.49 -10.62 -1.10
CA HIS A 119 -0.67 -9.45 -1.94
C HIS A 119 0.71 -8.80 -2.12
N VAL A 120 1.35 -9.04 -3.25
CA VAL A 120 2.74 -8.63 -3.49
C VAL A 120 2.87 -7.51 -4.53
N GLY A 121 1.77 -6.99 -5.07
CA GLY A 121 1.80 -5.92 -6.08
C GLY A 121 0.41 -5.44 -6.47
N TYR A 122 0.32 -4.42 -7.32
CA TYR A 122 -0.91 -3.92 -7.92
C TYR A 122 -1.52 -4.93 -8.89
N ALA A 123 -0.74 -5.38 -9.86
CA ALA A 123 -1.06 -6.50 -10.74
C ALA A 123 0.00 -7.59 -10.57
N VAL A 124 -0.41 -8.83 -10.63
CA VAL A 124 0.46 -9.99 -10.45
C VAL A 124 0.04 -11.13 -11.39
N ARG A 125 0.95 -12.05 -11.64
CA ARG A 125 0.64 -13.30 -12.35
C ARG A 125 0.20 -14.36 -11.35
N ASP A 126 -0.96 -14.97 -11.60
CA ASP A 126 -1.36 -16.17 -10.87
C ASP A 126 -0.44 -17.33 -11.26
N PRO A 127 0.25 -17.95 -10.30
CA PRO A 127 1.17 -19.03 -10.59
C PRO A 127 0.51 -20.29 -11.16
N HIS A 128 -0.78 -20.51 -10.92
CA HIS A 128 -1.50 -21.70 -11.37
C HIS A 128 -2.10 -21.55 -12.76
N SER A 129 -2.72 -20.42 -13.05
CA SER A 129 -3.36 -20.16 -14.35
C SER A 129 -2.45 -19.42 -15.33
N SER A 130 -1.33 -18.86 -14.88
CA SER A 130 -0.47 -17.94 -15.63
C SER A 130 -1.16 -16.63 -16.07
N VAL A 131 -2.36 -16.36 -15.62
CA VAL A 131 -3.11 -15.12 -15.92
C VAL A 131 -2.53 -13.97 -15.11
N VAL A 132 -2.28 -12.83 -15.75
CA VAL A 132 -2.00 -11.58 -15.07
C VAL A 132 -3.33 -10.92 -14.72
N PHE A 133 -3.54 -10.61 -13.46
CA PHE A 133 -4.73 -9.91 -13.01
C PHE A 133 -4.38 -8.75 -12.06
N ASN A 134 -5.26 -7.78 -11.98
CA ASN A 134 -5.14 -6.61 -11.15
C ASN A 134 -5.96 -6.79 -9.87
N HIS A 135 -5.35 -6.59 -8.70
CA HIS A 135 -6.01 -6.78 -7.41
C HIS A 135 -7.19 -5.83 -7.15
N LEU A 136 -7.28 -4.67 -7.83
CA LEU A 136 -8.41 -3.75 -7.65
C LEU A 136 -9.64 -4.21 -8.46
N SER A 137 -9.44 -4.55 -9.73
CA SER A 137 -10.52 -5.03 -10.61
C SER A 137 -10.84 -6.50 -10.38
N TRP A 138 -9.84 -7.29 -10.03
CA TRP A 138 -9.88 -8.75 -9.84
C TRP A 138 -10.39 -9.53 -11.06
N LYS A 139 -10.40 -8.88 -12.22
CA LYS A 139 -10.89 -9.52 -13.46
C LYS A 139 -10.00 -10.72 -13.78
N ASP A 140 -10.64 -11.87 -14.01
CA ASP A 140 -9.98 -13.16 -14.32
C ASP A 140 -9.04 -13.68 -13.21
N GLY A 141 -9.07 -13.04 -12.03
CA GLY A 141 -8.28 -13.47 -10.87
C GLY A 141 -8.89 -14.69 -10.14
N PRO A 142 -8.09 -15.38 -9.32
CA PRO A 142 -8.52 -16.54 -8.54
C PRO A 142 -9.54 -16.16 -7.44
N ASP A 143 -10.06 -17.15 -6.71
CA ASP A 143 -10.94 -16.87 -5.56
C ASP A 143 -10.18 -16.02 -4.53
N PRO A 144 -10.72 -14.84 -4.15
CA PRO A 144 -10.10 -13.95 -3.18
C PRO A 144 -9.79 -14.56 -1.82
N LEU A 145 -10.60 -15.54 -1.38
CA LEU A 145 -10.44 -16.17 -0.07
C LEU A 145 -9.31 -17.20 -0.05
N THR A 146 -9.04 -17.84 -1.18
CA THR A 146 -7.90 -18.75 -1.32
C THR A 146 -6.62 -17.99 -1.61
N TRP A 147 -6.72 -16.90 -2.39
CA TRP A 147 -5.58 -16.03 -2.69
C TRP A 147 -4.93 -15.44 -1.44
N GLN A 148 -5.73 -14.93 -0.52
CA GLN A 148 -5.29 -14.45 0.79
C GLN A 148 -6.00 -15.28 1.88
N ALA A 149 -5.35 -16.32 2.36
CA ALA A 149 -5.91 -17.24 3.34
C ALA A 149 -5.64 -16.84 4.80
N GLN A 150 -4.73 -15.89 5.06
CA GLN A 150 -4.37 -15.49 6.43
C GLN A 150 -5.55 -14.83 7.15
N PRO A 151 -5.77 -15.11 8.43
CA PRO A 151 -6.77 -14.42 9.23
C PRO A 151 -6.55 -12.92 9.25
N THR A 152 -7.60 -12.13 9.10
CA THR A 152 -7.54 -10.67 9.26
C THR A 152 -7.71 -10.27 10.71
N LEU A 153 -7.21 -9.11 11.10
CA LEU A 153 -7.44 -8.52 12.42
C LEU A 153 -8.93 -8.24 12.65
N PHE A 154 -9.66 -7.88 11.60
CA PHE A 154 -11.12 -7.71 11.65
C PHE A 154 -11.82 -9.02 12.02
N GLY A 155 -11.40 -10.15 11.43
CA GLY A 155 -11.92 -11.48 11.77
C GLY A 155 -11.58 -11.86 13.21
N ARG A 156 -10.31 -11.73 13.61
CA ARG A 156 -9.86 -12.04 14.99
C ARG A 156 -10.61 -11.24 16.04
N LEU A 157 -10.84 -9.95 15.79
CA LEU A 157 -11.64 -9.09 16.68
C LEU A 157 -13.10 -9.60 16.77
N ALA A 158 -13.73 -9.91 15.64
CA ALA A 158 -15.10 -10.41 15.61
C ALA A 158 -15.23 -11.76 16.34
N ASP A 159 -14.28 -12.67 16.14
CA ASP A 159 -14.21 -13.97 16.84
C ASP A 159 -14.02 -13.80 18.36
N ALA A 160 -13.34 -12.72 18.79
CA ALA A 160 -13.19 -12.35 20.20
C ALA A 160 -14.41 -11.62 20.78
N GLY A 161 -15.51 -11.46 20.02
CA GLY A 161 -16.73 -10.80 20.49
C GLY A 161 -16.73 -9.28 20.37
N VAL A 162 -15.74 -8.67 19.71
CA VAL A 162 -15.75 -7.24 19.41
C VAL A 162 -16.63 -6.98 18.20
N ARG A 163 -17.51 -5.98 18.31
CA ARG A 163 -18.27 -5.50 17.15
C ARG A 163 -17.34 -4.82 16.15
N VAL A 164 -17.15 -5.42 14.98
CA VAL A 164 -16.33 -4.86 13.90
C VAL A 164 -17.22 -4.34 12.79
N VAL A 165 -17.07 -3.05 12.45
CA VAL A 165 -17.79 -2.43 11.34
C VAL A 165 -16.81 -1.66 10.45
N ARG A 166 -16.78 -2.05 9.16
CA ARG A 166 -16.03 -1.33 8.12
C ARG A 166 -16.96 -0.37 7.41
N VAL A 167 -16.57 0.89 7.33
CA VAL A 167 -17.34 1.99 6.73
C VAL A 167 -16.62 2.50 5.49
N GLY A 168 -17.30 2.62 4.39
CA GLY A 168 -16.73 3.13 3.14
C GLY A 168 -17.75 3.13 2.00
N GLN A 169 -17.30 3.48 0.80
CA GLN A 169 -18.19 3.57 -0.37
C GLN A 169 -18.86 2.23 -0.68
N LYS A 170 -20.14 2.29 -1.08
CA LYS A 170 -20.96 1.10 -1.37
C LYS A 170 -20.33 0.16 -2.39
N LYS A 171 -19.64 0.69 -3.40
CA LYS A 171 -18.98 -0.12 -4.43
C LYS A 171 -17.93 -1.10 -3.90
N PHE A 172 -17.35 -0.83 -2.73
CA PHE A 172 -16.33 -1.69 -2.11
C PHE A 172 -16.90 -2.78 -1.20
N ALA A 173 -18.17 -2.71 -0.82
CA ALA A 173 -18.77 -3.64 0.14
C ALA A 173 -18.58 -5.12 -0.22
N THR A 174 -18.60 -5.45 -1.49
CA THR A 174 -18.49 -6.81 -2.03
C THR A 174 -17.33 -6.99 -3.01
N SER A 175 -16.43 -6.00 -3.13
CA SER A 175 -15.29 -6.11 -4.04
C SER A 175 -14.41 -7.30 -3.65
N ALA A 176 -13.75 -7.90 -4.64
CA ALA A 176 -12.85 -9.03 -4.42
C ALA A 176 -11.69 -8.66 -3.48
N LEU A 177 -11.12 -7.45 -3.64
CA LEU A 177 -10.08 -6.95 -2.74
C LEU A 177 -10.58 -6.84 -1.29
N THR A 178 -11.79 -6.32 -1.06
CA THR A 178 -12.38 -6.26 0.29
C THR A 178 -12.57 -7.66 0.88
N ARG A 179 -12.99 -8.62 0.07
CA ARG A 179 -13.14 -10.03 0.49
C ARG A 179 -11.80 -10.69 0.79
N ALA A 180 -10.77 -10.41 0.02
CA ALA A 180 -9.43 -10.94 0.25
C ALA A 180 -8.76 -10.28 1.44
N ALA A 181 -8.55 -8.97 1.36
CA ALA A 181 -7.69 -8.23 2.27
C ALA A 181 -8.38 -7.82 3.58
N GLN A 182 -9.69 -7.53 3.55
CA GLN A 182 -10.38 -6.86 4.66
C GLN A 182 -11.61 -7.64 5.17
N ARG A 183 -11.68 -8.94 4.99
CA ARG A 183 -12.80 -9.74 5.49
C ARG A 183 -12.92 -9.72 7.01
N GLY A 184 -14.12 -9.96 7.54
CA GLY A 184 -14.46 -9.96 8.96
C GLY A 184 -15.34 -8.79 9.35
N GLY A 185 -16.23 -9.02 10.33
CA GLY A 185 -17.23 -8.04 10.74
C GLY A 185 -18.27 -7.69 9.67
N SER A 186 -18.97 -6.60 9.86
CA SER A 186 -19.97 -6.07 8.91
C SER A 186 -19.43 -4.90 8.08
N TYR A 187 -20.11 -4.58 6.98
CA TYR A 187 -19.81 -3.43 6.14
C TYR A 187 -21.00 -2.46 6.16
N LEU A 188 -20.73 -1.19 6.43
CA LEU A 188 -21.70 -0.11 6.42
C LEU A 188 -21.38 0.85 5.27
N PRO A 189 -22.19 0.90 4.20
CA PRO A 189 -21.98 1.82 3.09
C PRO A 189 -22.15 3.28 3.52
N ALA A 190 -21.18 4.13 3.16
CA ALA A 190 -21.23 5.58 3.36
C ALA A 190 -20.47 6.25 2.20
N ASP A 191 -21.20 6.80 1.23
CA ASP A 191 -20.64 7.35 0.00
C ASP A 191 -20.21 8.83 0.13
N GLY A 192 -20.69 9.55 1.15
CA GLY A 192 -20.33 10.95 1.41
C GLY A 192 -19.75 11.17 2.79
N LEU A 193 -18.93 12.23 2.96
CA LEU A 193 -18.25 12.56 4.23
C LEU A 193 -19.24 12.68 5.40
N ALA A 194 -20.39 13.34 5.22
CA ALA A 194 -21.37 13.50 6.30
C ALA A 194 -21.89 12.15 6.84
N SER A 195 -22.27 11.22 5.94
CA SER A 195 -22.71 9.87 6.34
C SER A 195 -21.58 9.04 6.92
N TRP A 196 -20.36 9.20 6.40
CA TRP A 196 -19.15 8.53 6.85
C TRP A 196 -18.77 8.99 8.28
N THR A 197 -18.76 10.30 8.54
CA THR A 197 -18.51 10.89 9.87
C THR A 197 -19.57 10.47 10.89
N ALA A 198 -20.86 10.58 10.54
CA ALA A 198 -21.95 10.18 11.40
C ALA A 198 -21.88 8.69 11.77
N ALA A 199 -21.54 7.81 10.83
CA ALA A 199 -21.35 6.39 11.08
C ALA A 199 -20.23 6.13 12.09
N GLY A 200 -19.09 6.82 11.96
CA GLY A 200 -17.97 6.73 12.91
C GLY A 200 -18.35 7.13 14.32
N ILE A 201 -19.05 8.26 14.47
CA ILE A 201 -19.54 8.76 15.77
C ILE A 201 -20.56 7.80 16.40
N ASP A 202 -21.51 7.29 15.63
CA ASP A 202 -22.54 6.37 16.14
C ASP A 202 -21.95 5.04 16.60
N LEU A 203 -20.94 4.52 15.88
CA LEU A 203 -20.21 3.32 16.28
C LEU A 203 -19.39 3.55 17.55
N ALA A 204 -18.74 4.71 17.69
CA ALA A 204 -18.01 5.07 18.89
C ALA A 204 -18.94 5.20 20.12
N ARG A 205 -20.14 5.73 19.96
CA ARG A 205 -21.14 5.81 21.05
C ARG A 205 -21.58 4.43 21.54
N ARG A 206 -21.66 3.42 20.67
CA ARG A 206 -21.95 2.03 21.07
C ARG A 206 -20.87 1.45 21.97
N ALA A 207 -19.59 1.73 21.66
CA ALA A 207 -18.47 1.32 22.49
C ALA A 207 -18.59 1.86 23.93
N SER A 208 -18.90 3.14 24.07
CA SER A 208 -19.11 3.76 25.39
C SER A 208 -20.36 3.25 26.12
N ALA A 209 -21.34 2.70 25.40
CA ALA A 209 -22.52 2.07 25.99
C ALA A 209 -22.27 0.61 26.43
N GLY A 210 -21.02 0.13 26.36
CA GLY A 210 -20.63 -1.20 26.85
C GLY A 210 -20.57 -2.30 25.77
N GLU A 211 -20.66 -1.95 24.48
CA GLU A 211 -20.48 -2.88 23.36
C GLU A 211 -19.08 -2.63 22.74
N PRO A 212 -18.03 -3.41 23.09
CA PRO A 212 -16.70 -3.22 22.53
C PRO A 212 -16.75 -3.13 21.01
N THR A 213 -16.27 -2.03 20.43
CA THR A 213 -16.47 -1.74 19.01
C THR A 213 -15.16 -1.30 18.34
N ALA A 214 -14.87 -1.89 17.19
CA ALA A 214 -13.84 -1.44 16.26
C ALA A 214 -14.49 -0.94 14.97
N ALA A 215 -14.46 0.38 14.76
CA ALA A 215 -14.89 1.01 13.53
C ALA A 215 -13.67 1.29 12.65
N TYR A 216 -13.65 0.73 11.44
CA TYR A 216 -12.67 1.04 10.42
C TYR A 216 -13.30 1.86 9.31
N LEU A 217 -12.79 3.04 9.08
CA LEU A 217 -13.33 4.02 8.14
C LEU A 217 -12.33 4.24 7.00
N TYR A 218 -12.73 3.93 5.76
CA TYR A 218 -11.88 4.08 4.57
C TYR A 218 -12.38 5.22 3.67
N TRP A 219 -11.45 6.10 3.23
CA TRP A 219 -11.76 7.23 2.38
C TRP A 219 -10.82 7.31 1.16
N PRO A 220 -11.30 7.05 -0.08
CA PRO A 220 -10.46 6.91 -1.27
C PRO A 220 -10.31 8.17 -2.12
N VAL A 221 -10.97 9.28 -1.77
CA VAL A 221 -11.18 10.40 -2.70
C VAL A 221 -9.90 11.16 -3.02
N LEU A 222 -8.98 11.28 -2.05
CA LEU A 222 -7.71 11.99 -2.29
C LEU A 222 -6.84 11.25 -3.31
N ASP A 223 -6.77 9.92 -3.23
CA ASP A 223 -6.06 9.11 -4.21
C ASP A 223 -6.67 9.24 -5.61
N GLN A 224 -8.01 9.12 -5.72
CA GLN A 224 -8.70 9.23 -7.00
C GLN A 224 -8.47 10.57 -7.69
N ILE A 225 -8.54 11.68 -6.95
CA ILE A 225 -8.26 13.02 -7.49
C ILE A 225 -6.76 13.17 -7.77
N GLY A 226 -5.90 12.65 -6.90
CA GLY A 226 -4.47 12.67 -7.07
C GLY A 226 -4.03 11.98 -8.35
N HIS A 227 -4.54 10.80 -8.64
CA HIS A 227 -4.31 10.12 -9.92
C HIS A 227 -4.79 10.94 -11.13
N ALA A 228 -5.99 11.50 -11.05
CA ALA A 228 -6.58 12.21 -12.19
C ALA A 228 -5.96 13.58 -12.47
N GLN A 229 -5.58 14.32 -11.43
CA GLN A 229 -5.22 15.73 -11.55
C GLN A 229 -3.86 16.07 -10.92
N GLY A 230 -3.25 15.13 -10.23
CA GLY A 230 -2.02 15.29 -9.46
C GLY A 230 -2.28 15.68 -8.00
N PRO A 231 -1.43 15.20 -7.07
CA PRO A 231 -1.47 15.61 -5.67
C PRO A 231 -1.16 17.10 -5.56
N GLY A 232 -2.00 17.85 -4.81
CA GLY A 232 -1.90 19.29 -4.65
C GLY A 232 -2.58 20.10 -5.74
N SER A 233 -3.30 19.51 -6.69
CA SER A 233 -4.22 20.21 -7.56
C SER A 233 -5.32 20.95 -6.77
N LEU A 234 -6.00 21.92 -7.37
CA LEU A 234 -7.04 22.67 -6.68
C LEU A 234 -8.15 21.77 -6.15
N ASP A 235 -8.58 20.78 -6.93
CA ASP A 235 -9.61 19.83 -6.51
C ASP A 235 -9.10 18.91 -5.39
N TRP A 236 -7.83 18.51 -5.44
CA TRP A 236 -7.20 17.71 -4.39
C TRP A 236 -7.13 18.49 -3.07
N VAL A 237 -6.71 19.76 -3.12
CA VAL A 237 -6.66 20.66 -1.95
C VAL A 237 -8.06 20.86 -1.38
N GLY A 238 -9.06 21.13 -2.24
CA GLY A 238 -10.45 21.29 -1.81
C GLY A 238 -11.02 20.02 -1.14
N ALA A 239 -10.66 18.83 -1.66
CA ALA A 239 -11.04 17.56 -1.03
C ALA A 239 -10.33 17.33 0.31
N LEU A 240 -9.06 17.76 0.45
CA LEU A 240 -8.35 17.72 1.73
C LEU A 240 -8.99 18.63 2.77
N GLU A 241 -9.39 19.85 2.41
CA GLU A 241 -10.08 20.79 3.31
C GLU A 241 -11.41 20.22 3.83
N GLN A 242 -12.18 19.58 2.94
CA GLN A 242 -13.43 18.91 3.31
C GLN A 242 -13.19 17.72 4.24
N LEU A 243 -12.19 16.91 3.96
CA LEU A 243 -11.80 15.79 4.80
C LEU A 243 -11.31 16.26 6.17
N ASP A 244 -10.49 17.31 6.24
CA ASP A 244 -9.99 17.89 7.50
C ASP A 244 -11.13 18.32 8.41
N ALA A 245 -12.15 18.99 7.85
CA ALA A 245 -13.34 19.39 8.57
C ALA A 245 -14.15 18.18 9.10
N ALA A 246 -14.29 17.13 8.28
CA ALA A 246 -14.99 15.91 8.67
C ALA A 246 -14.23 15.12 9.75
N LEU A 247 -12.90 15.08 9.67
CA LEU A 247 -12.05 14.44 10.69
C LEU A 247 -12.14 15.18 12.03
N ARG A 248 -12.18 16.51 12.01
CA ARG A 248 -12.38 17.31 13.22
C ARG A 248 -13.74 17.00 13.86
N GLU A 249 -14.82 17.02 13.08
CA GLU A 249 -16.17 16.68 13.55
C GLU A 249 -16.21 15.28 14.16
N LEU A 250 -15.57 14.31 13.49
CA LEU A 250 -15.46 12.93 13.96
C LEU A 250 -14.80 12.87 15.34
N VAL A 251 -13.62 13.47 15.49
CA VAL A 251 -12.84 13.40 16.74
C VAL A 251 -13.50 14.18 17.87
N GLU A 252 -14.09 15.34 17.59
CA GLU A 252 -14.87 16.13 18.58
C GLU A 252 -16.12 15.37 19.03
N GLY A 253 -16.72 14.56 18.17
CA GLY A 253 -17.91 13.75 18.45
C GLY A 253 -17.62 12.43 19.18
N LEU A 254 -16.35 12.03 19.38
CA LEU A 254 -16.00 10.80 20.07
C LEU A 254 -16.28 10.89 21.57
N PRO A 255 -16.96 9.88 22.16
CA PRO A 255 -17.14 9.79 23.59
C PRO A 255 -15.86 9.36 24.33
N ALA A 256 -15.86 9.47 25.65
CA ALA A 256 -14.78 8.94 26.48
C ALA A 256 -14.60 7.44 26.30
N GLY A 257 -13.36 6.97 26.46
CA GLY A 257 -13.03 5.55 26.34
C GLY A 257 -12.84 5.04 24.92
N VAL A 258 -12.84 5.91 23.89
CA VAL A 258 -12.64 5.56 22.49
C VAL A 258 -11.35 6.17 21.94
N HIS A 259 -10.48 5.35 21.39
CA HIS A 259 -9.31 5.80 20.66
C HIS A 259 -9.64 6.21 19.23
N PHE A 260 -8.94 7.22 18.73
CA PHE A 260 -8.91 7.57 17.31
C PHE A 260 -7.53 7.35 16.74
N SER A 261 -7.48 6.83 15.52
CA SER A 261 -6.23 6.72 14.73
C SER A 261 -6.50 7.10 13.28
N LEU A 262 -5.55 7.79 12.65
CA LEU A 262 -5.55 8.07 11.23
C LEU A 262 -4.23 7.63 10.61
N THR A 263 -4.34 6.88 9.52
CA THR A 263 -3.21 6.47 8.69
C THR A 263 -3.57 6.56 7.20
N ALA A 264 -2.64 6.21 6.34
CA ALA A 264 -2.86 6.01 4.91
C ALA A 264 -2.24 4.69 4.46
N ASP A 265 -2.61 4.25 3.28
CA ASP A 265 -2.05 3.04 2.66
C ASP A 265 -0.75 3.31 1.89
N HIS A 266 -0.58 4.49 1.33
CA HIS A 266 0.63 5.01 0.69
C HIS A 266 0.56 6.53 0.54
N GLY A 267 1.66 7.12 0.10
CA GLY A 267 1.68 8.49 -0.39
C GLY A 267 1.56 8.54 -1.90
N MET A 268 1.86 9.71 -2.51
CA MET A 268 1.71 9.91 -3.94
C MET A 268 2.70 10.94 -4.45
N LEU A 269 3.22 10.69 -5.65
CA LEU A 269 4.08 11.58 -6.42
C LEU A 269 3.32 12.18 -7.60
N GLY A 270 3.53 13.44 -7.89
CA GLY A 270 3.12 14.05 -9.16
C GLY A 270 4.22 13.83 -10.19
N ILE A 271 3.95 13.03 -11.23
CA ILE A 271 4.91 12.76 -12.31
C ILE A 271 4.18 12.89 -13.64
N GLU A 272 4.69 13.73 -14.52
CA GLU A 272 4.17 13.82 -15.89
C GLU A 272 4.67 12.62 -16.72
N PRO A 273 3.77 11.87 -17.38
CA PRO A 273 4.13 10.62 -18.06
C PRO A 273 4.95 10.81 -19.35
N ASP A 274 5.06 12.03 -19.87
CA ASP A 274 5.77 12.31 -21.12
C ASP A 274 7.28 11.95 -21.05
N GLY A 275 7.85 11.95 -19.84
CA GLY A 275 9.23 11.54 -19.58
C GLY A 275 9.40 10.05 -19.23
N ALA A 276 8.40 9.23 -19.39
CA ALA A 276 8.47 7.83 -19.01
C ALA A 276 9.31 6.96 -19.96
N LEU A 277 10.02 5.96 -19.43
CA LEU A 277 10.58 4.88 -20.22
C LEU A 277 9.44 4.03 -20.81
N ARG A 278 9.42 3.84 -22.13
CA ARG A 278 8.34 3.14 -22.83
C ARG A 278 8.89 2.03 -23.70
N THR A 279 8.37 0.81 -23.57
CA THR A 279 8.81 -0.33 -24.41
C THR A 279 8.14 -0.36 -25.79
N ASP A 280 7.18 0.50 -26.09
CA ASP A 280 6.70 0.76 -27.46
C ASP A 280 7.53 1.81 -28.22
N ASP A 281 8.52 2.43 -27.57
CA ASP A 281 9.58 3.16 -28.23
C ASP A 281 10.58 2.18 -28.85
N PRO A 282 10.94 2.31 -30.14
CA PRO A 282 11.90 1.42 -30.80
C PRO A 282 13.26 1.29 -30.09
N ARG A 283 13.65 2.27 -29.30
CA ARG A 283 14.90 2.24 -28.51
C ARG A 283 14.87 1.23 -27.34
N HIS A 284 13.67 0.83 -26.93
CA HIS A 284 13.42 0.00 -25.75
C HIS A 284 12.56 -1.23 -26.07
N ALA A 285 12.30 -1.49 -27.36
CA ALA A 285 11.37 -2.55 -27.78
C ALA A 285 11.87 -3.96 -27.42
N ASP A 286 13.17 -4.14 -27.36
CA ASP A 286 13.84 -5.41 -27.01
C ASP A 286 13.77 -5.75 -25.49
N LEU A 287 13.42 -4.78 -24.64
CA LEU A 287 13.33 -5.01 -23.19
C LEU A 287 12.27 -6.05 -22.79
N THR A 288 11.31 -6.30 -23.67
CA THR A 288 10.29 -7.34 -23.44
C THR A 288 10.59 -8.64 -24.19
N ASP A 289 11.71 -8.74 -24.91
CA ASP A 289 12.10 -9.95 -25.63
C ASP A 289 12.37 -11.09 -24.65
N GLY A 290 11.61 -12.17 -24.86
CA GLY A 290 11.69 -13.34 -24.00
C GLY A 290 11.21 -13.13 -22.56
N VAL A 291 10.43 -12.08 -22.29
CA VAL A 291 9.59 -11.94 -21.11
C VAL A 291 8.25 -12.62 -21.37
N ALA A 292 7.84 -13.54 -20.50
CA ALA A 292 6.59 -14.30 -20.66
C ALA A 292 5.36 -13.47 -20.27
N ALA A 293 5.51 -12.61 -19.27
CA ALA A 293 4.44 -11.70 -18.83
C ALA A 293 5.02 -10.48 -18.09
N VAL A 294 4.32 -9.37 -18.17
CA VAL A 294 4.61 -8.16 -17.41
C VAL A 294 3.42 -7.82 -16.53
N ALA A 295 3.68 -7.48 -15.26
CA ALA A 295 2.68 -7.05 -14.30
C ALA A 295 3.19 -5.86 -13.46
N GLY A 296 2.59 -5.62 -12.30
CA GLY A 296 2.90 -4.47 -11.45
C GLY A 296 2.22 -3.19 -11.95
N ASP A 297 2.81 -2.06 -11.64
CA ASP A 297 2.39 -0.72 -12.05
C ASP A 297 3.59 0.06 -12.62
N PRO A 298 3.40 1.28 -13.17
CA PRO A 298 4.50 2.03 -13.78
C PRO A 298 5.65 2.42 -12.84
N ARG A 299 5.44 2.36 -11.53
CA ARG A 299 6.47 2.62 -10.52
C ARG A 299 7.17 1.34 -10.05
N CYS A 300 6.55 0.18 -10.27
CA CYS A 300 7.09 -1.12 -9.88
C CYS A 300 6.64 -2.20 -10.88
N ARG A 301 7.44 -2.44 -11.93
CA ARG A 301 7.17 -3.49 -12.92
C ARG A 301 7.69 -4.83 -12.45
N PHE A 302 6.86 -5.85 -12.65
CA PHE A 302 7.20 -7.25 -12.47
C PHE A 302 7.35 -7.91 -13.84
N LEU A 303 8.52 -8.47 -14.11
CA LEU A 303 8.80 -9.22 -15.32
C LEU A 303 8.86 -10.71 -14.97
N TYR A 304 8.02 -11.50 -15.61
CA TYR A 304 8.01 -12.95 -15.45
C TYR A 304 8.67 -13.59 -16.65
N LEU A 305 9.67 -14.43 -16.42
CA LEU A 305 10.40 -15.11 -17.47
C LEU A 305 9.78 -16.48 -17.80
N PRO A 306 10.02 -17.01 -19.00
CA PRO A 306 9.58 -18.36 -19.34
C PRO A 306 10.17 -19.38 -18.37
N ARG A 307 9.34 -20.34 -17.95
CA ARG A 307 9.79 -21.49 -17.16
C ARG A 307 10.32 -22.56 -18.11
N GLN A 308 11.40 -23.25 -17.75
CA GLN A 308 11.78 -24.48 -18.43
C GLN A 308 10.72 -25.53 -18.14
N ASP A 309 10.42 -26.40 -19.12
CA ASP A 309 9.29 -27.32 -19.15
C ASP A 309 8.88 -27.88 -17.79
N GLU A 310 7.56 -27.95 -17.57
CA GLU A 310 6.94 -28.45 -16.36
C GLU A 310 7.52 -29.81 -15.97
N SER A 311 8.07 -29.90 -14.77
CA SER A 311 8.46 -31.22 -14.24
C SER A 311 7.18 -32.07 -14.08
N PRO A 312 7.24 -33.40 -14.28
CA PRO A 312 6.08 -34.29 -14.11
C PRO A 312 5.42 -34.23 -12.72
N GLU A 313 6.07 -33.56 -11.78
CA GLU A 313 5.66 -33.43 -10.38
C GLU A 313 4.95 -32.09 -10.08
N GLY A 314 4.64 -31.27 -11.10
CA GLY A 314 3.90 -30.02 -10.94
C GLY A 314 4.61 -28.93 -10.10
N ARG A 315 5.90 -29.08 -9.83
CA ARG A 315 6.70 -28.06 -9.16
C ARG A 315 7.03 -26.94 -10.16
N GLN A 316 6.63 -25.73 -9.85
CA GLN A 316 7.02 -24.55 -10.64
C GLN A 316 8.55 -24.41 -10.58
N GLN A 317 9.20 -24.61 -11.72
CA GLN A 317 10.64 -24.35 -11.84
C GLN A 317 10.89 -22.85 -11.76
N GLU A 318 11.98 -22.47 -11.15
CA GLU A 318 12.46 -21.08 -11.18
C GLU A 318 12.96 -20.74 -12.60
N ALA A 319 12.97 -19.45 -12.92
CA ALA A 319 13.57 -18.98 -14.15
C ALA A 319 15.08 -19.27 -14.16
N ASP A 320 15.67 -19.45 -15.34
CA ASP A 320 17.12 -19.62 -15.49
C ASP A 320 17.86 -18.41 -14.89
N PRO A 321 18.74 -18.59 -13.89
CA PRO A 321 19.46 -17.50 -13.25
C PRO A 321 20.31 -16.65 -14.22
N HIS A 322 20.87 -17.26 -15.28
CA HIS A 322 21.62 -16.51 -16.28
C HIS A 322 20.71 -15.59 -17.06
N ARG A 323 19.53 -16.08 -17.45
CA ARG A 323 18.54 -15.25 -18.13
C ARG A 323 17.99 -14.13 -17.24
N VAL A 324 17.79 -14.40 -15.95
CA VAL A 324 17.42 -13.36 -14.97
C VAL A 324 18.48 -12.27 -14.94
N ALA A 325 19.77 -12.63 -14.85
CA ALA A 325 20.88 -11.68 -14.84
C ALA A 325 20.96 -10.85 -16.13
N ASP A 326 20.75 -11.49 -17.29
CA ASP A 326 20.74 -10.79 -18.59
C ASP A 326 19.62 -9.75 -18.65
N VAL A 327 18.40 -10.11 -18.23
CA VAL A 327 17.26 -9.19 -18.22
C VAL A 327 17.47 -8.04 -17.21
N VAL A 328 18.00 -8.33 -16.01
CA VAL A 328 18.37 -7.28 -15.02
C VAL A 328 19.35 -6.30 -15.65
N SER A 329 20.40 -6.80 -16.31
CA SER A 329 21.44 -5.96 -16.92
C SER A 329 20.89 -5.10 -18.06
N ALA A 330 20.09 -5.69 -18.97
CA ALA A 330 19.50 -4.97 -20.10
C ALA A 330 18.55 -3.86 -19.65
N TRP A 331 17.69 -4.15 -18.68
CA TRP A 331 16.77 -3.14 -18.13
C TRP A 331 17.52 -2.05 -17.36
N GLN A 332 18.55 -2.39 -16.56
CA GLN A 332 19.32 -1.38 -15.84
C GLN A 332 20.08 -0.45 -16.80
N GLU A 333 20.69 -1.00 -17.86
CA GLU A 333 21.36 -0.19 -18.90
C GLU A 333 20.38 0.75 -19.59
N SER A 334 19.17 0.27 -19.90
CA SER A 334 18.13 1.11 -20.51
C SER A 334 17.63 2.19 -19.57
N VAL A 335 17.41 1.89 -18.29
CA VAL A 335 17.05 2.87 -17.25
C VAL A 335 18.15 3.94 -17.12
N ASP A 336 19.42 3.54 -17.06
CA ASP A 336 20.56 4.48 -16.95
C ASP A 336 20.70 5.35 -18.20
N THR A 337 20.44 4.78 -19.37
CA THR A 337 20.48 5.50 -20.65
C THR A 337 19.36 6.51 -20.75
N HIS A 338 18.13 6.07 -20.43
CA HIS A 338 16.97 6.94 -20.39
C HIS A 338 17.16 8.14 -19.46
N ALA A 339 17.66 7.90 -18.25
CA ALA A 339 17.95 8.96 -17.30
C ALA A 339 18.98 9.97 -17.81
N ARG A 340 20.05 9.49 -18.48
CA ARG A 340 21.08 10.36 -19.07
C ARG A 340 20.52 11.20 -20.21
N GLU A 341 19.72 10.62 -21.10
CA GLU A 341 19.10 11.33 -22.23
C GLU A 341 18.09 12.37 -21.76
N ALA A 342 17.34 12.06 -20.71
CA ALA A 342 16.38 12.98 -20.09
C ALA A 342 17.04 14.03 -19.18
N GLY A 343 18.37 14.00 -19.00
CA GLY A 343 19.09 14.93 -18.12
C GLY A 343 18.73 14.79 -16.64
N LEU A 344 18.26 13.60 -16.21
CA LEU A 344 17.89 13.34 -14.82
C LEU A 344 19.13 13.25 -13.93
N PRO A 345 19.04 13.61 -12.65
CA PRO A 345 20.16 13.56 -11.72
C PRO A 345 20.65 12.13 -11.41
N GLY A 346 19.94 11.13 -11.88
CA GLY A 346 20.28 9.74 -11.72
C GLY A 346 19.30 8.80 -12.42
N PRO A 347 19.49 7.46 -12.31
CA PRO A 347 18.70 6.47 -13.05
C PRO A 347 17.19 6.51 -12.70
N GLY A 348 16.82 7.07 -11.55
CA GLY A 348 15.43 7.17 -11.14
C GLY A 348 14.80 5.85 -10.72
N ALA A 349 15.42 4.72 -11.07
CA ALA A 349 14.96 3.38 -10.75
C ALA A 349 16.13 2.43 -10.49
N THR A 350 15.82 1.32 -9.85
CA THR A 350 16.72 0.17 -9.70
C THR A 350 16.08 -1.06 -10.31
N VAL A 351 16.90 -1.92 -10.88
CA VAL A 351 16.45 -3.20 -11.44
C VAL A 351 17.11 -4.32 -10.63
N VAL A 352 16.31 -5.21 -10.08
CA VAL A 352 16.78 -6.29 -9.22
C VAL A 352 16.10 -7.61 -9.59
N SER A 353 16.76 -8.73 -9.29
CA SER A 353 16.10 -10.03 -9.29
C SER A 353 15.12 -10.17 -8.13
N ARG A 354 14.17 -11.11 -8.23
CA ARG A 354 13.31 -11.51 -7.10
C ARG A 354 14.13 -11.91 -5.88
N ALA A 355 15.21 -12.66 -6.09
CA ALA A 355 16.06 -13.12 -4.99
C ALA A 355 16.65 -11.94 -4.22
N GLU A 356 17.21 -10.95 -4.91
CA GLU A 356 17.74 -9.73 -4.30
C GLU A 356 16.66 -8.92 -3.59
N ALA A 357 15.48 -8.77 -4.18
CA ALA A 357 14.37 -8.05 -3.55
C ALA A 357 13.90 -8.71 -2.24
N VAL A 358 13.89 -10.05 -2.21
CA VAL A 358 13.54 -10.83 -1.01
C VAL A 358 14.67 -10.75 0.04
N GLU A 359 15.93 -10.88 -0.38
CA GLU A 359 17.10 -10.77 0.51
C GLU A 359 17.19 -9.37 1.14
N ASN A 360 16.84 -8.35 0.38
CA ASN A 360 16.72 -6.97 0.87
C ASN A 360 15.49 -6.74 1.78
N GLY A 361 14.68 -7.76 2.06
CA GLY A 361 13.52 -7.69 2.94
C GLY A 361 12.34 -6.88 2.39
N TRP A 362 12.29 -6.59 1.09
CA TRP A 362 11.27 -5.70 0.51
C TRP A 362 9.83 -6.21 0.69
N PHE A 363 9.66 -7.52 0.76
CA PHE A 363 8.35 -8.16 0.98
C PHE A 363 8.17 -8.66 2.41
N GLY A 364 9.14 -8.39 3.31
CA GLY A 364 9.18 -8.90 4.68
C GLY A 364 9.57 -10.37 4.78
N ALA A 365 9.67 -10.87 6.00
CA ALA A 365 10.05 -12.25 6.29
C ALA A 365 8.87 -13.23 6.22
N GLY A 366 9.17 -14.53 6.11
CA GLY A 366 8.16 -15.61 6.18
C GLY A 366 7.53 -15.97 4.84
N THR A 367 8.20 -15.71 3.73
CA THR A 367 7.73 -16.03 2.37
C THR A 367 7.45 -17.52 2.20
N THR A 368 6.27 -17.84 1.66
CA THR A 368 5.97 -19.19 1.20
C THR A 368 6.39 -19.37 -0.27
N PRO A 369 6.70 -20.58 -0.75
CA PRO A 369 7.00 -20.82 -2.16
C PRO A 369 5.91 -20.31 -3.10
N GLU A 370 4.64 -20.44 -2.70
CA GLU A 370 3.51 -19.94 -3.48
C GLU A 370 3.50 -18.41 -3.56
N ASN A 371 3.62 -17.70 -2.44
CA ASN A 371 3.65 -16.24 -2.45
C ASN A 371 4.89 -15.69 -3.15
N LEU A 372 6.03 -16.38 -3.04
CA LEU A 372 7.26 -16.06 -3.76
C LEU A 372 7.05 -16.11 -5.27
N SER A 373 6.32 -17.11 -5.78
CA SER A 373 6.07 -17.26 -7.20
C SER A 373 5.12 -16.21 -7.81
N ARG A 374 4.42 -15.46 -6.96
CA ARG A 374 3.59 -14.31 -7.36
C ARG A 374 4.42 -13.06 -7.65
N ILE A 375 5.66 -12.99 -7.14
CA ILE A 375 6.60 -11.89 -7.40
C ILE A 375 7.26 -12.12 -8.76
N GLY A 376 7.45 -11.07 -9.56
CA GLY A 376 8.18 -11.16 -10.83
C GLY A 376 9.59 -11.71 -10.65
N ASP A 377 10.15 -12.36 -11.66
CA ASP A 377 11.53 -12.85 -11.63
C ASP A 377 12.54 -11.69 -11.63
N VAL A 378 12.16 -10.57 -12.27
CA VAL A 378 12.89 -9.30 -12.27
C VAL A 378 11.91 -8.18 -11.89
N LEU A 379 12.38 -7.22 -11.10
CA LEU A 379 11.64 -6.04 -10.68
C LEU A 379 12.33 -4.77 -11.19
N VAL A 380 11.57 -3.86 -11.80
CA VAL A 380 12.02 -2.52 -12.18
C VAL A 380 11.30 -1.53 -11.27
N VAL A 381 12.03 -0.90 -10.36
CA VAL A 381 11.43 -0.17 -9.22
C VAL A 381 11.87 1.28 -9.22
N GLY A 382 10.91 2.20 -9.28
CA GLY A 382 11.16 3.64 -9.14
C GLY A 382 11.68 3.99 -7.74
N THR A 383 12.82 4.67 -7.69
CA THR A 383 13.51 5.06 -6.46
C THR A 383 13.56 6.57 -6.26
N ASP A 384 13.25 7.34 -7.28
CA ASP A 384 13.10 8.80 -7.18
C ASP A 384 11.75 9.29 -7.72
N ALA A 385 11.54 10.60 -7.68
CA ALA A 385 10.26 11.21 -8.02
C ALA A 385 10.04 11.42 -9.54
N THR A 386 10.86 10.81 -10.40
CA THR A 386 10.81 11.10 -11.85
C THR A 386 10.52 9.85 -12.70
N PHE A 387 10.79 8.65 -12.20
CA PHE A 387 10.76 7.44 -13.00
C PHE A 387 9.38 6.82 -13.13
N LEU A 388 9.00 6.53 -14.37
CA LEU A 388 7.87 5.67 -14.75
C LEU A 388 8.31 4.73 -15.87
N ALA A 389 7.86 3.47 -15.82
CA ALA A 389 8.04 2.51 -16.91
C ALA A 389 6.69 2.05 -17.46
N PHE A 390 6.41 2.35 -18.72
CA PHE A 390 5.21 1.87 -19.42
C PHE A 390 5.54 0.70 -20.33
N VAL A 391 4.85 -0.39 -20.09
CA VAL A 391 4.83 -1.55 -20.98
C VAL A 391 3.42 -1.67 -21.53
N PRO A 392 3.20 -1.55 -22.85
CA PRO A 392 1.87 -1.64 -23.45
C PRO A 392 1.19 -2.95 -23.12
N GLY A 393 -0.10 -2.86 -22.78
CA GLY A 393 -0.94 -3.99 -22.41
C GLY A 393 -2.40 -3.56 -22.30
N PRO A 394 -3.33 -4.49 -22.04
CA PRO A 394 -4.77 -4.20 -22.00
C PRO A 394 -5.16 -3.06 -21.06
N ASP A 395 -4.44 -2.90 -19.93
CA ASP A 395 -4.74 -1.91 -18.90
C ASP A 395 -3.89 -0.62 -19.03
N SER A 396 -3.00 -0.53 -20.03
CA SER A 396 -2.07 0.61 -20.16
C SER A 396 -2.71 1.86 -20.74
N THR A 397 -3.82 1.73 -21.48
CA THR A 397 -4.41 2.85 -22.28
C THR A 397 -4.89 4.01 -21.40
N GLY A 398 -5.37 3.74 -20.18
CA GLY A 398 -5.80 4.77 -19.22
C GLY A 398 -4.67 5.33 -18.36
N GLN A 399 -3.57 4.61 -18.21
CA GLN A 399 -2.47 5.00 -17.32
C GLN A 399 -1.74 6.26 -17.80
N MET A 400 -1.59 6.45 -19.10
CA MET A 400 -0.89 7.61 -19.67
C MET A 400 -1.56 8.96 -19.40
N SER A 401 -2.82 8.97 -18.96
CA SER A 401 -3.54 10.19 -18.58
C SER A 401 -3.41 10.56 -17.10
N LEU A 402 -2.84 9.68 -16.28
CA LEU A 402 -2.69 9.89 -14.86
C LEU A 402 -1.54 10.88 -14.57
N LYS A 403 -1.70 11.63 -13.48
CA LYS A 403 -0.73 12.63 -13.02
C LYS A 403 -0.17 12.31 -11.63
N GLY A 404 -0.85 11.50 -10.85
CA GLY A 404 -0.40 11.00 -9.57
C GLY A 404 0.01 9.54 -9.66
N TRP A 405 1.11 9.16 -8.98
CA TRP A 405 1.72 7.85 -9.06
C TRP A 405 2.26 7.40 -7.72
N HIS A 406 2.22 6.09 -7.50
CA HIS A 406 2.78 5.40 -6.34
C HIS A 406 3.09 3.95 -6.72
N GLY A 407 3.78 3.19 -5.85
CA GLY A 407 4.17 1.80 -6.10
C GLY A 407 5.66 1.54 -5.91
N GLY A 408 6.49 2.59 -5.91
CA GLY A 408 7.94 2.51 -5.82
C GLY A 408 8.49 2.56 -4.39
N LEU A 409 9.78 2.89 -4.31
CA LEU A 409 10.55 2.97 -3.06
C LEU A 409 10.87 4.41 -2.64
N HIS A 410 10.26 5.43 -3.25
CA HIS A 410 10.52 6.81 -2.85
C HIS A 410 9.85 7.14 -1.51
N ALA A 411 10.49 7.96 -0.69
CA ALA A 411 10.00 8.33 0.64
C ALA A 411 8.59 8.94 0.62
N GLU A 412 8.26 9.73 -0.40
CA GLU A 412 6.92 10.34 -0.53
C GLU A 412 5.82 9.33 -0.86
N GLU A 413 6.16 8.13 -1.34
CA GLU A 413 5.23 7.02 -1.56
C GLU A 413 5.13 6.11 -0.32
N LEU A 414 6.27 5.86 0.36
CA LEU A 414 6.37 4.92 1.46
C LEU A 414 5.93 5.47 2.80
N LEU A 415 6.16 6.78 3.05
CA LEU A 415 5.85 7.38 4.34
C LEU A 415 4.40 7.84 4.40
N VAL A 416 3.68 7.33 5.39
CA VAL A 416 2.27 7.63 5.67
C VAL A 416 2.12 8.21 7.08
N PRO A 417 1.07 9.00 7.36
CA PRO A 417 0.81 9.46 8.71
C PRO A 417 0.40 8.29 9.61
N ASP A 418 0.86 8.30 10.84
CA ASP A 418 0.35 7.49 11.93
C ASP A 418 0.01 8.45 13.08
N LEU A 419 -1.22 8.95 13.05
CA LEU A 419 -1.74 9.94 13.97
C LEU A 419 -2.67 9.25 14.97
N PHE A 420 -2.43 9.46 16.25
CA PHE A 420 -3.18 8.80 17.31
C PHE A 420 -3.71 9.82 18.32
N VAL A 421 -4.99 9.71 18.65
CA VAL A 421 -5.62 10.46 19.73
C VAL A 421 -6.09 9.45 20.78
N PRO A 422 -5.47 9.44 21.97
CA PRO A 422 -5.84 8.51 23.03
C PRO A 422 -7.26 8.79 23.55
N ALA A 423 -7.91 7.76 24.04
CA ALA A 423 -9.19 7.86 24.74
C ALA A 423 -9.07 8.81 25.94
N ARG A 424 -10.07 9.66 26.10
CA ARG A 424 -10.20 10.58 27.25
C ARG A 424 -10.73 9.85 28.47
#